data_07e7ab1519e8fc28ef8a63ee00ba81c3
#
_entry.id   07e7ab1519e8fc28ef8a63ee00ba81c3
#
_cell.length_a   1.000
_cell.length_b   1.000
_cell.length_c   1.000
_cell.angle_alpha   90.00
_cell.angle_beta   90.00
_cell.angle_gamma   90.00
#
_symmetry.space_group_name_H-M   'P 1'
#
loop_
_entity.id
_entity.type
_entity.pdbx_description
1 polymer ?
#
loop_
_entity_poly.entity_id
_entity_poly.type
_entity_poly.pdbx_seq_one_letter_code
_entity_poly.pdbx_strand_id
1 'polypeptide(L)'
;MNNISKLTAVFAAACFFSASAASAQDIKVSRSGDTTIVKITNPKKYLILPVEETKDESHVLLSTGSPADTWMDVRLARQKTDYCVPFALGNGKTATVKILNISPDALALKNLTMSDTWSVENTDYYRPLYHHTPSYGWMNDANGMVYKDGEYHLYFQYNPYGSKWGNMHWGHAVSTDLMHWKELQPAIARDTMGHIFSGSSVVDKNNTAGYGNGAIIALYTSASDKNGQIQCMAYSTDNGRTFTKYEGNPVLRPFDGLKDFRDPKVFWYEPAKAWYMIVSADKEMRFYKSDDLKKWTYISGFGRGYGMQPCQYECPDFVQLPVNGDKNNMKYVMLMNVNPGCLFGGSATEYFVGDFDGKNFTCVDDPHVPKWLDYGKDHYATVCFSNTGDRVIALPWMSNWQYANVTPIKQYRGANALPRELSLYTKDGRYYVAANVAPEVKAIRKDTKTVDNISTNAGVDKKGLAAGYEGAFEIEFDVTPAADGTAGIEIYNDKGEKTLVYLDMKQMRAVMDRTESGLTDFGKLAEPHDIEKKADAARQSKGQKPMRIENAINYKNDFALGTWAPLSLCEGKTYHVDVFVDKCSVELFVDGGRIAMTNLVFPTKPYDSVKFYSEGGKSAFSQIKVYKLGM
;
A
#
# COMPACT_ATOMS: atom_id res chain seq x y z
N MET A 1 -4.34 -50.62 5.19
CA MET A 1 -2.88 -50.68 5.02
C MET A 1 -2.57 -50.23 3.62
N ASN A 2 -2.15 -49.02 3.41
CA ASN A 2 -1.33 -48.61 2.28
C ASN A 2 -0.82 -47.18 2.57
N ASN A 3 0.47 -47.09 2.59
CA ASN A 3 1.27 -45.91 2.87
C ASN A 3 1.10 -44.87 1.78
N ILE A 4 0.70 -43.66 2.18
CA ILE A 4 0.86 -42.46 1.37
C ILE A 4 2.12 -41.76 1.89
N SER A 5 3.21 -41.93 1.14
CA SER A 5 4.46 -41.22 1.35
C SER A 5 4.26 -39.72 1.06
N LYS A 6 4.42 -38.89 2.07
CA LYS A 6 4.51 -37.44 1.94
C LYS A 6 5.82 -37.08 1.23
N LEU A 7 5.75 -36.63 -0.01
CA LEU A 7 6.83 -35.87 -0.64
C LEU A 7 6.75 -34.42 -0.16
N THR A 8 7.47 -34.09 0.88
CA THR A 8 7.75 -32.71 1.27
C THR A 8 8.92 -32.25 0.42
N ALA A 9 8.66 -31.53 -0.66
CA ALA A 9 9.70 -30.84 -1.41
C ALA A 9 10.16 -29.63 -0.58
N VAL A 10 11.29 -29.79 0.10
CA VAL A 10 12.01 -28.70 0.72
C VAL A 10 12.75 -27.96 -0.38
N PHE A 11 12.18 -26.88 -0.90
CA PHE A 11 12.93 -25.90 -1.67
C PHE A 11 13.77 -25.07 -0.69
N ALA A 12 15.04 -25.46 -0.53
CA ALA A 12 16.05 -24.59 0.04
C ALA A 12 16.32 -23.47 -0.98
N ALA A 13 15.93 -22.25 -0.65
CA ALA A 13 16.35 -21.06 -1.41
C ALA A 13 17.88 -20.95 -1.26
N ALA A 14 18.61 -21.47 -2.24
CA ALA A 14 20.04 -21.30 -2.33
C ALA A 14 20.32 -19.88 -2.82
N CYS A 15 20.81 -19.02 -1.92
CA CYS A 15 21.40 -17.75 -2.31
C CYS A 15 22.68 -18.05 -3.12
N PHE A 16 22.55 -18.18 -4.44
CA PHE A 16 23.72 -18.24 -5.31
C PHE A 16 24.29 -16.85 -5.47
N PHE A 17 25.25 -16.52 -4.60
CA PHE A 17 26.15 -15.42 -4.83
C PHE A 17 27.37 -15.94 -5.63
N SER A 18 27.70 -15.29 -6.73
CA SER A 18 29.07 -15.29 -7.24
C SER A 18 29.92 -14.45 -6.25
N ALA A 19 30.08 -14.95 -5.05
CA ALA A 19 30.96 -14.37 -4.07
C ALA A 19 32.38 -14.78 -4.44
N SER A 20 33.21 -13.83 -4.88
CA SER A 20 34.63 -13.93 -4.61
C SER A 20 34.76 -14.09 -3.09
N ALA A 21 35.23 -15.24 -2.63
CA ALA A 21 35.36 -15.58 -1.22
C ALA A 21 36.08 -14.44 -0.48
N ALA A 22 35.30 -13.65 0.28
CA ALA A 22 35.89 -12.83 1.33
C ALA A 22 36.46 -13.81 2.35
N SER A 23 37.78 -13.75 2.64
CA SER A 23 38.39 -14.67 3.55
C SER A 23 37.72 -14.54 4.92
N ALA A 24 37.52 -15.65 5.60
CA ALA A 24 37.03 -15.73 6.99
C ALA A 24 37.88 -14.93 8.00
N GLN A 25 38.96 -14.31 7.56
CA GLN A 25 39.87 -13.47 8.33
C GLN A 25 39.38 -12.03 8.51
N ASP A 26 38.45 -11.53 7.66
CA ASP A 26 38.03 -10.12 7.70
C ASP A 26 36.88 -9.86 8.69
N ILE A 27 36.14 -10.87 9.13
CA ILE A 27 35.03 -10.76 10.08
C ILE A 27 35.39 -11.48 11.39
N LYS A 28 35.50 -10.73 12.50
CA LYS A 28 35.75 -11.28 13.84
C LYS A 28 34.53 -11.03 14.73
N VAL A 29 33.95 -12.10 15.23
CA VAL A 29 32.83 -12.06 16.18
C VAL A 29 33.39 -12.28 17.60
N SER A 30 32.99 -11.40 18.51
CA SER A 30 33.33 -11.48 19.94
C SER A 30 32.13 -11.04 20.77
N ARG A 31 32.18 -11.23 22.09
CA ARG A 31 31.13 -10.84 23.01
C ARG A 31 31.66 -9.99 24.15
N SER A 32 30.89 -8.99 24.57
CA SER A 32 31.14 -8.17 25.74
C SER A 32 29.83 -7.96 26.49
N GLY A 33 29.63 -8.66 27.61
CA GLY A 33 28.34 -8.73 28.30
C GLY A 33 27.27 -9.32 27.39
N ASP A 34 26.14 -8.61 27.25
CA ASP A 34 25.04 -9.02 26.39
C ASP A 34 25.17 -8.59 24.93
N THR A 35 26.24 -7.86 24.61
CA THR A 35 26.50 -7.34 23.27
C THR A 35 27.42 -8.26 22.48
N THR A 36 26.96 -8.73 21.32
CA THR A 36 27.82 -9.34 20.30
C THR A 36 28.46 -8.23 19.48
N ILE A 37 29.77 -8.29 19.31
CA ILE A 37 30.58 -7.30 18.58
C ILE A 37 31.15 -7.98 17.35
N VAL A 38 30.81 -7.50 16.18
CA VAL A 38 31.35 -7.92 14.88
C VAL A 38 32.33 -6.85 14.42
N LYS A 39 33.63 -7.16 14.47
CA LYS A 39 34.68 -6.29 13.94
C LYS A 39 35.04 -6.72 12.53
N ILE A 40 35.04 -5.78 11.62
CA ILE A 40 35.29 -6.00 10.20
C ILE A 40 36.50 -5.20 9.76
N THR A 41 37.44 -5.86 9.11
CA THR A 41 38.58 -5.24 8.43
C THR A 41 38.30 -5.25 6.93
N ASN A 42 38.72 -4.18 6.23
CA ASN A 42 38.45 -4.02 4.79
C ASN A 42 36.95 -4.24 4.43
N PRO A 43 36.03 -3.50 5.07
CA PRO A 43 34.60 -3.71 4.84
C PRO A 43 34.25 -3.45 3.40
N LYS A 44 33.39 -4.30 2.84
CA LYS A 44 32.66 -4.02 1.61
C LYS A 44 31.47 -3.11 1.91
N LYS A 45 30.75 -2.72 0.89
CA LYS A 45 29.61 -1.79 1.04
C LYS A 45 28.54 -2.29 2.01
N TYR A 46 28.28 -3.61 2.00
CA TYR A 46 27.25 -4.24 2.82
C TYR A 46 27.75 -5.43 3.62
N LEU A 47 27.30 -5.55 4.87
CA LEU A 47 27.24 -6.79 5.62
C LEU A 47 25.91 -7.48 5.29
N ILE A 48 25.97 -8.74 4.89
CA ILE A 48 24.79 -9.52 4.54
C ILE A 48 24.29 -10.26 5.78
N LEU A 49 23.07 -9.93 6.20
CA LEU A 49 22.46 -10.44 7.40
C LEU A 49 21.41 -11.52 7.05
N PRO A 50 21.64 -12.79 7.46
CA PRO A 50 20.63 -13.84 7.33
C PRO A 50 19.44 -13.60 8.28
N VAL A 51 18.22 -13.72 7.76
CA VAL A 51 16.96 -13.47 8.47
C VAL A 51 16.17 -14.77 8.65
N GLU A 52 15.58 -14.96 9.82
CA GLU A 52 14.60 -15.98 10.14
C GLU A 52 13.34 -15.28 10.67
N GLU A 53 12.33 -15.13 9.81
CA GLU A 53 11.20 -14.23 9.98
C GLU A 53 10.33 -14.53 11.22
N THR A 54 10.33 -15.77 11.68
CA THR A 54 9.55 -16.22 12.84
C THR A 54 10.23 -16.00 14.19
N LYS A 55 11.46 -15.45 14.20
CA LYS A 55 12.21 -15.20 15.44
C LYS A 55 12.05 -13.77 15.95
N ASP A 56 12.40 -13.60 17.22
CA ASP A 56 12.42 -12.29 17.85
C ASP A 56 13.47 -11.39 17.20
N GLU A 57 13.25 -10.09 17.28
CA GLU A 57 14.14 -9.07 16.78
C GLU A 57 15.47 -9.05 17.58
N SER A 58 16.55 -8.95 16.85
CA SER A 58 17.86 -8.53 17.34
C SER A 58 18.06 -7.07 16.98
N HIS A 59 18.77 -6.31 17.81
CA HIS A 59 19.05 -4.90 17.56
C HIS A 59 20.46 -4.77 16.99
N VAL A 60 20.58 -4.24 15.78
CA VAL A 60 21.83 -4.14 15.01
C VAL A 60 22.22 -2.66 14.85
N LEU A 61 23.46 -2.33 15.20
CA LEU A 61 23.99 -0.96 15.14
C LEU A 61 25.32 -0.94 14.42
N LEU A 62 25.48 -0.10 13.40
CA LEU A 62 26.81 0.31 12.93
C LEU A 62 27.35 1.35 13.92
N SER A 63 28.37 0.97 14.68
CA SER A 63 28.98 1.82 15.69
C SER A 63 30.09 2.68 15.08
N THR A 64 29.79 3.94 14.83
CA THR A 64 30.74 4.94 14.32
C THR A 64 31.33 5.80 15.45
N GLY A 65 30.73 5.73 16.65
CA GLY A 65 30.99 6.63 17.76
C GLY A 65 30.25 7.95 17.67
N SER A 66 29.37 8.08 16.68
CA SER A 66 28.53 9.26 16.50
C SER A 66 27.30 9.20 17.42
N PRO A 67 26.83 10.34 17.95
CA PRO A 67 25.52 10.42 18.62
C PRO A 67 24.35 10.14 17.66
N ALA A 68 24.58 10.10 16.35
CA ALA A 68 23.59 9.75 15.33
C ALA A 68 23.50 8.25 15.05
N ASP A 69 24.32 7.40 15.69
CA ASP A 69 24.25 5.95 15.56
C ASP A 69 22.88 5.44 16.00
N THR A 70 22.20 4.68 15.12
CA THR A 70 20.80 4.25 15.31
C THR A 70 20.69 2.74 15.21
N TRP A 71 19.98 2.12 16.16
CA TRP A 71 19.67 0.71 16.18
C TRP A 71 18.62 0.35 15.14
N MET A 72 18.84 -0.73 14.41
CA MET A 72 17.89 -1.34 13.49
C MET A 72 17.43 -2.69 14.03
N ASP A 73 16.15 -2.98 13.90
CA ASP A 73 15.55 -4.22 14.37
C ASP A 73 15.56 -5.25 13.23
N VAL A 74 16.25 -6.37 13.44
CA VAL A 74 16.42 -7.42 12.42
C VAL A 74 16.14 -8.78 13.04
N ARG A 75 15.27 -9.59 12.44
CA ARG A 75 15.01 -10.96 12.88
C ARG A 75 16.11 -11.89 12.40
N LEU A 76 17.29 -11.77 13.03
CA LEU A 76 18.45 -12.54 12.63
C LEU A 76 18.24 -14.04 12.76
N ALA A 77 18.73 -14.80 11.79
CA ALA A 77 18.59 -16.25 11.71
C ALA A 77 19.21 -16.95 12.92
N ARG A 78 18.40 -17.74 13.63
CA ARG A 78 18.85 -18.53 14.77
C ARG A 78 19.11 -19.99 14.37
N GLN A 79 18.24 -20.58 13.55
CA GLN A 79 18.28 -22.01 13.17
C GLN A 79 18.23 -22.23 11.66
N LYS A 80 17.55 -21.37 10.90
CA LYS A 80 17.45 -21.42 9.44
C LYS A 80 17.50 -20.02 8.86
N THR A 81 17.83 -19.90 7.58
CA THR A 81 17.74 -18.65 6.83
C THR A 81 16.53 -18.70 5.91
N ASP A 82 15.61 -17.79 6.09
CA ASP A 82 14.47 -17.62 5.18
C ASP A 82 14.87 -16.76 3.97
N TYR A 83 15.63 -15.68 4.21
CA TYR A 83 16.21 -14.78 3.20
C TYR A 83 17.35 -13.97 3.83
N CYS A 84 18.02 -13.13 3.04
CA CYS A 84 19.06 -12.22 3.52
C CYS A 84 18.69 -10.76 3.25
N VAL A 85 19.29 -9.84 4.04
CA VAL A 85 19.15 -8.39 3.84
C VAL A 85 20.52 -7.69 3.90
N PRO A 86 20.72 -6.58 3.18
CA PRO A 86 21.97 -5.82 3.22
C PRO A 86 21.94 -4.84 4.39
N PHE A 87 23.06 -4.73 5.09
CA PHE A 87 23.28 -3.73 6.13
C PHE A 87 24.51 -2.88 5.76
N ALA A 88 24.29 -1.61 5.47
CA ALA A 88 25.36 -0.73 4.99
C ALA A 88 26.46 -0.52 6.05
N LEU A 89 27.72 -0.65 5.65
CA LEU A 89 28.89 -0.53 6.52
C LEU A 89 29.62 0.82 6.42
N GLY A 90 29.20 1.69 5.51
CA GLY A 90 29.90 2.95 5.24
C GLY A 90 31.24 2.74 4.48
N ASN A 91 32.03 3.80 4.40
CA ASN A 91 33.26 3.84 3.56
C ASN A 91 34.56 3.78 4.37
N GLY A 92 34.53 3.28 5.60
CA GLY A 92 35.70 3.20 6.48
C GLY A 92 36.65 2.04 6.13
N LYS A 93 37.92 2.09 6.61
CA LYS A 93 38.85 0.96 6.51
C LYS A 93 38.52 -0.18 7.48
N THR A 94 37.73 0.10 8.49
CA THR A 94 37.21 -0.85 9.47
C THR A 94 35.75 -0.49 9.79
N ALA A 95 34.96 -1.48 10.16
CA ALA A 95 33.63 -1.28 10.69
C ALA A 95 33.42 -2.10 11.96
N THR A 96 32.58 -1.57 12.85
CA THR A 96 32.19 -2.28 14.07
C THR A 96 30.65 -2.33 14.11
N VAL A 97 30.10 -3.54 14.06
CA VAL A 97 28.67 -3.76 14.22
C VAL A 97 28.39 -4.35 15.59
N LYS A 98 27.51 -3.73 16.35
CA LYS A 98 27.03 -4.22 17.64
C LYS A 98 25.66 -4.87 17.46
N ILE A 99 25.45 -6.01 18.11
CA ILE A 99 24.20 -6.75 18.03
C ILE A 99 23.76 -7.13 19.45
N LEU A 100 22.52 -6.77 19.79
CA LEU A 100 21.85 -7.18 21.02
C LEU A 100 20.80 -8.26 20.72
N ASN A 101 20.37 -8.97 21.76
CA ASN A 101 19.34 -10.01 21.69
C ASN A 101 19.63 -11.09 20.64
N ILE A 102 20.86 -11.65 20.67
CA ILE A 102 21.24 -12.78 19.84
C ILE A 102 22.09 -13.78 20.63
N SER A 103 21.81 -15.08 20.43
CA SER A 103 22.64 -16.15 20.99
C SER A 103 23.96 -16.24 20.22
N PRO A 104 25.11 -16.55 20.92
CA PRO A 104 26.40 -16.82 20.27
C PRO A 104 26.35 -17.92 19.21
N ASP A 105 25.44 -18.87 19.38
CA ASP A 105 25.28 -20.04 18.49
C ASP A 105 24.40 -19.76 17.26
N ALA A 106 23.82 -18.58 17.18
CA ALA A 106 22.87 -18.22 16.11
C ALA A 106 23.49 -18.43 14.73
N LEU A 107 22.71 -19.02 13.84
CA LEU A 107 23.14 -19.31 12.46
C LEU A 107 23.60 -18.05 11.72
N ALA A 108 22.94 -16.92 11.96
CA ALA A 108 23.31 -15.65 11.37
C ALA A 108 24.76 -15.27 11.63
N LEU A 109 25.29 -15.45 12.86
CA LEU A 109 26.66 -15.10 13.22
C LEU A 109 27.70 -15.98 12.53
N LYS A 110 27.32 -17.21 12.18
CA LYS A 110 28.18 -18.17 11.45
C LYS A 110 28.21 -17.91 9.95
N ASN A 111 27.18 -17.25 9.43
CA ASN A 111 26.94 -17.06 7.98
C ASN A 111 27.01 -15.58 7.56
N LEU A 112 27.60 -14.71 8.36
CA LEU A 112 27.87 -13.33 7.96
C LEU A 112 28.81 -13.30 6.76
N THR A 113 28.43 -12.57 5.73
CA THR A 113 29.25 -12.32 4.54
C THR A 113 29.21 -10.84 4.17
N MET A 114 30.08 -10.42 3.26
CA MET A 114 30.14 -9.04 2.78
C MET A 114 30.02 -8.98 1.27
N SER A 115 29.40 -7.92 0.75
CA SER A 115 29.31 -7.66 -0.68
C SER A 115 29.40 -6.16 -1.00
N ASP A 116 29.98 -5.82 -2.15
CA ASP A 116 29.98 -4.45 -2.68
C ASP A 116 28.72 -4.13 -3.46
N THR A 117 28.00 -5.16 -3.87
CA THR A 117 26.74 -5.05 -4.59
C THR A 117 25.64 -5.78 -3.83
N TRP A 118 24.43 -5.29 -3.95
CA TRP A 118 23.23 -5.96 -3.51
C TRP A 118 22.21 -5.96 -4.65
N SER A 119 21.85 -7.14 -5.07
CA SER A 119 20.70 -7.36 -5.94
C SER A 119 19.97 -8.58 -5.40
N VAL A 120 18.67 -8.49 -5.30
CA VAL A 120 17.81 -9.64 -4.97
C VAL A 120 17.12 -10.06 -6.24
N GLU A 121 17.40 -11.28 -6.68
CA GLU A 121 16.47 -11.96 -7.56
C GLU A 121 15.28 -12.39 -6.69
N ASN A 122 14.18 -11.68 -6.81
CA ASN A 122 12.98 -12.03 -6.09
C ASN A 122 12.30 -13.20 -6.82
N THR A 123 12.45 -14.39 -6.25
CA THR A 123 11.88 -15.63 -6.77
C THR A 123 10.57 -16.00 -6.06
N ASP A 124 9.98 -15.09 -5.31
CA ASP A 124 8.71 -15.34 -4.64
C ASP A 124 7.61 -15.64 -5.66
N TYR A 125 6.88 -16.74 -5.46
CA TYR A 125 5.86 -17.20 -6.38
C TYR A 125 4.77 -16.15 -6.64
N TYR A 126 4.41 -15.39 -5.61
CA TYR A 126 3.37 -14.36 -5.65
C TYR A 126 3.88 -12.97 -6.04
N ARG A 127 5.13 -12.85 -6.54
CA ARG A 127 5.59 -11.55 -7.04
C ARG A 127 4.71 -11.10 -8.20
N PRO A 128 4.06 -9.91 -8.10
CA PRO A 128 3.26 -9.35 -9.18
C PRO A 128 4.06 -9.20 -10.48
N LEU A 129 3.39 -9.35 -11.61
CA LEU A 129 4.00 -9.19 -12.93
C LEU A 129 3.93 -7.76 -13.45
N TYR A 130 3.00 -6.95 -12.91
CA TYR A 130 2.84 -5.56 -13.34
C TYR A 130 2.53 -4.55 -12.21
N HIS A 131 2.18 -4.99 -11.02
CA HIS A 131 2.05 -4.08 -9.88
C HIS A 131 3.41 -3.74 -9.26
N HIS A 132 3.59 -2.50 -8.83
CA HIS A 132 4.79 -2.10 -8.11
C HIS A 132 4.88 -2.78 -6.75
N THR A 133 6.05 -3.33 -6.47
CA THR A 133 6.42 -3.90 -5.17
C THR A 133 7.93 -3.75 -4.99
N PRO A 134 8.45 -3.59 -3.76
CA PRO A 134 9.89 -3.55 -3.56
C PRO A 134 10.54 -4.88 -3.93
N SER A 135 11.80 -4.85 -4.33
CA SER A 135 12.55 -6.07 -4.66
C SER A 135 12.71 -6.98 -3.46
N TYR A 136 12.72 -6.45 -2.24
CA TYR A 136 12.73 -7.15 -0.96
C TYR A 136 12.25 -6.25 0.16
N GLY A 137 12.00 -6.82 1.34
CA GLY A 137 11.60 -6.06 2.52
C GLY A 137 10.10 -5.82 2.61
N TRP A 138 9.70 -4.86 3.40
CA TRP A 138 8.31 -4.48 3.63
C TRP A 138 8.00 -3.13 2.99
N MET A 139 6.83 -3.02 2.36
CA MET A 139 6.24 -1.71 2.04
C MET A 139 4.80 -1.60 2.52
N ASN A 140 4.39 -0.40 2.90
CA ASN A 140 2.99 -0.03 3.09
C ASN A 140 2.70 1.31 2.37
N ASP A 141 2.29 2.35 3.04
CA ASP A 141 1.78 3.60 2.49
C ASP A 141 2.67 4.18 1.37
N ALA A 142 2.07 4.58 0.28
CA ALA A 142 2.68 5.52 -0.65
C ALA A 142 2.85 6.87 0.03
N ASN A 143 4.01 7.49 -0.10
CA ASN A 143 4.29 8.78 0.51
C ASN A 143 4.98 9.74 -0.46
N GLY A 144 4.99 11.01 -0.12
CA GLY A 144 5.82 12.00 -0.77
C GLY A 144 5.70 12.06 -2.30
N MET A 145 4.63 11.51 -2.86
CA MET A 145 4.48 11.33 -4.29
C MET A 145 4.45 12.67 -5.02
N VAL A 146 5.32 12.83 -6.01
CA VAL A 146 5.48 14.08 -6.76
C VAL A 146 5.87 13.80 -8.21
N TYR A 147 5.27 14.55 -9.13
CA TYR A 147 5.69 14.57 -10.53
C TYR A 147 6.62 15.75 -10.76
N LYS A 148 7.81 15.50 -11.32
CA LYS A 148 8.76 16.55 -11.64
C LYS A 148 9.67 16.16 -12.81
N ASP A 149 9.86 17.10 -13.73
CA ASP A 149 10.79 16.99 -14.87
C ASP A 149 10.62 15.69 -15.68
N GLY A 150 9.36 15.26 -15.91
CA GLY A 150 9.03 14.06 -16.69
C GLY A 150 9.05 12.75 -15.90
N GLU A 151 9.28 12.78 -14.60
CA GLU A 151 9.31 11.60 -13.76
C GLU A 151 8.27 11.67 -12.64
N TYR A 152 7.59 10.55 -12.38
CA TYR A 152 6.82 10.29 -11.18
C TYR A 152 7.76 9.74 -10.12
N HIS A 153 7.87 10.39 -9.00
CA HIS A 153 8.59 9.90 -7.83
C HIS A 153 7.59 9.30 -6.86
N LEU A 154 7.74 8.03 -6.59
CA LEU A 154 7.02 7.28 -5.56
C LEU A 154 7.98 7.04 -4.40
N TYR A 155 7.69 7.66 -3.26
CA TYR A 155 8.29 7.22 -2.01
C TYR A 155 7.25 6.37 -1.27
N PHE A 156 7.71 5.51 -0.37
CA PHE A 156 6.82 4.59 0.34
C PHE A 156 7.41 4.21 1.70
N GLN A 157 6.55 3.85 2.63
CA GLN A 157 6.96 3.29 3.91
C GLN A 157 7.73 2.00 3.67
N TYR A 158 8.96 1.91 4.15
CA TYR A 158 9.88 0.83 3.79
C TYR A 158 10.67 0.31 4.99
N ASN A 159 10.66 -1.02 5.18
CA ASN A 159 11.62 -1.71 6.05
C ASN A 159 12.64 -2.48 5.20
N PRO A 160 13.87 -2.01 5.07
CA PRO A 160 14.91 -2.69 4.30
C PRO A 160 15.55 -3.88 5.04
N TYR A 161 15.16 -4.16 6.28
CA TYR A 161 15.79 -5.18 7.14
C TYR A 161 14.87 -6.36 7.44
N GLY A 162 13.75 -6.45 6.78
CA GLY A 162 12.80 -7.55 6.91
C GLY A 162 11.49 -7.30 6.21
N SER A 163 10.73 -8.35 5.92
CA SER A 163 9.45 -8.28 5.22
C SER A 163 8.25 -8.17 6.17
N LYS A 164 8.45 -7.65 7.37
CA LYS A 164 7.41 -7.23 8.31
C LYS A 164 7.56 -5.76 8.63
N TRP A 165 6.47 -5.16 9.08
CA TRP A 165 6.49 -3.76 9.50
C TRP A 165 7.55 -3.50 10.58
N GLY A 166 8.30 -2.44 10.46
CA GLY A 166 9.38 -2.02 11.36
C GLY A 166 10.36 -1.08 10.67
N ASN A 167 11.30 -0.50 11.37
CA ASN A 167 12.40 0.32 10.85
C ASN A 167 12.02 1.33 9.75
N MET A 168 10.88 2.00 9.85
CA MET A 168 10.35 2.80 8.75
C MET A 168 11.34 3.82 8.21
N HIS A 169 11.59 3.69 6.90
CA HIS A 169 12.31 4.59 6.02
C HIS A 169 11.32 5.06 4.94
N TRP A 170 11.66 6.05 4.15
CA TRP A 170 11.06 6.24 2.84
C TRP A 170 11.89 5.50 1.80
N GLY A 171 11.34 4.40 1.26
CA GLY A 171 11.80 3.77 0.04
C GLY A 171 11.57 4.71 -1.14
N HIS A 172 12.15 4.41 -2.31
CA HIS A 172 12.06 5.28 -3.48
C HIS A 172 12.03 4.47 -4.78
N ALA A 173 11.06 4.78 -5.62
CA ALA A 173 11.01 4.34 -7.00
C ALA A 173 10.65 5.51 -7.93
N VAL A 174 11.06 5.43 -9.20
CA VAL A 174 10.73 6.43 -10.22
C VAL A 174 10.15 5.76 -11.46
N SER A 175 9.23 6.45 -12.12
CA SER A 175 8.63 6.02 -13.38
C SER A 175 8.35 7.20 -14.29
N THR A 176 8.40 7.00 -15.60
CA THR A 176 7.95 7.98 -16.60
C THR A 176 6.52 7.75 -17.05
N ASP A 177 5.91 6.62 -16.69
CA ASP A 177 4.61 6.17 -17.20
C ASP A 177 3.72 5.50 -16.15
N LEU A 178 4.01 5.63 -14.85
CA LEU A 178 3.27 5.05 -13.72
C LEU A 178 3.27 3.51 -13.66
N MET A 179 3.80 2.82 -14.66
CA MET A 179 3.79 1.36 -14.73
C MET A 179 5.19 0.77 -14.60
N HIS A 180 6.16 1.28 -15.37
CA HIS A 180 7.54 0.80 -15.32
C HIS A 180 8.32 1.53 -14.22
N TRP A 181 8.41 0.92 -13.05
CA TRP A 181 9.07 1.49 -11.88
C TRP A 181 10.52 1.03 -11.77
N LYS A 182 11.42 1.99 -11.58
CA LYS A 182 12.83 1.75 -11.26
C LYS A 182 13.05 2.04 -9.78
N GLU A 183 13.36 1.01 -9.01
CA GLU A 183 13.71 1.14 -7.59
C GLU A 183 15.07 1.85 -7.44
N LEU A 184 15.13 2.75 -6.46
CA LEU A 184 16.33 3.51 -6.08
C LEU A 184 16.67 3.22 -4.61
N GLN A 185 17.77 3.83 -4.12
CA GLN A 185 18.09 3.74 -2.70
C GLN A 185 17.02 4.47 -1.87
N PRO A 186 16.78 4.06 -0.60
CA PRO A 186 15.89 4.78 0.28
C PRO A 186 16.23 6.27 0.35
N ALA A 187 15.21 7.11 0.18
CA ALA A 187 15.38 8.57 0.09
C ALA A 187 15.58 9.23 1.45
N ILE A 188 14.86 8.77 2.48
CA ILE A 188 14.96 9.30 3.85
C ILE A 188 15.09 8.11 4.80
N ALA A 189 16.25 8.03 5.47
CA ALA A 189 16.52 6.94 6.41
C ALA A 189 16.11 7.30 7.84
N ARG A 190 15.65 6.29 8.60
CA ARG A 190 15.46 6.36 10.06
C ARG A 190 16.74 6.87 10.74
N ASP A 191 16.58 7.66 11.78
CA ASP A 191 17.66 8.18 12.61
C ASP A 191 17.31 8.14 14.11
N THR A 192 18.11 8.83 14.94
CA THR A 192 17.89 8.91 16.39
C THR A 192 16.66 9.72 16.80
N MET A 193 16.09 10.49 15.89
CA MET A 193 14.83 11.20 16.13
C MET A 193 13.62 10.26 16.09
N GLY A 194 13.67 9.24 15.24
CA GLY A 194 12.66 8.21 15.15
C GLY A 194 12.56 7.52 13.79
N HIS A 195 11.51 6.72 13.64
CA HIS A 195 11.06 6.18 12.37
C HIS A 195 10.61 7.29 11.43
N ILE A 196 10.76 7.09 10.14
CA ILE A 196 10.24 8.01 9.11
C ILE A 196 8.87 7.50 8.69
N PHE A 197 7.82 8.05 9.30
CA PHE A 197 6.43 7.73 8.98
C PHE A 197 5.96 8.52 7.75
N SER A 198 4.69 8.32 7.38
CA SER A 198 4.11 8.87 6.16
C SER A 198 4.09 10.39 6.11
N GLY A 199 3.89 10.90 4.92
CA GLY A 199 3.82 12.32 4.63
C GLY A 199 3.72 12.61 3.13
N SER A 200 4.01 13.83 2.74
CA SER A 200 3.87 14.30 1.36
C SER A 200 5.07 15.10 0.88
N SER A 201 5.19 15.28 -0.44
CA SER A 201 6.19 16.17 -1.04
C SER A 201 5.54 17.19 -1.96
N VAL A 202 6.16 18.37 -2.05
CA VAL A 202 5.76 19.46 -2.95
C VAL A 202 6.96 19.99 -3.70
N VAL A 203 6.73 20.58 -4.87
CA VAL A 203 7.74 21.36 -5.60
C VAL A 203 7.63 22.82 -5.20
N ASP A 204 8.65 23.36 -4.53
CA ASP A 204 8.71 24.77 -4.15
C ASP A 204 9.14 25.64 -5.33
N LYS A 205 8.17 25.99 -6.19
CA LYS A 205 8.39 26.76 -7.41
C LYS A 205 8.91 28.18 -7.14
N ASN A 206 8.57 28.74 -5.98
CA ASN A 206 8.83 30.12 -5.62
C ASN A 206 9.97 30.28 -4.62
N ASN A 207 10.68 29.21 -4.29
CA ASN A 207 11.76 29.21 -3.30
C ASN A 207 11.35 29.80 -1.94
N THR A 208 10.15 29.49 -1.50
CA THR A 208 9.63 29.96 -0.21
C THR A 208 10.38 29.36 0.99
N ALA A 209 10.85 28.13 0.85
CA ALA A 209 11.67 27.44 1.83
C ALA A 209 13.17 27.83 1.78
N GLY A 210 13.62 28.52 0.73
CA GLY A 210 14.99 29.02 0.62
C GLY A 210 16.03 28.00 0.18
N TYR A 211 15.62 26.90 -0.51
CA TYR A 211 16.54 25.85 -1.00
C TYR A 211 16.72 25.87 -2.53
N GLY A 212 16.21 26.87 -3.19
CA GLY A 212 16.25 27.04 -4.64
C GLY A 212 14.90 26.80 -5.30
N ASN A 213 14.67 27.46 -6.44
CA ASN A 213 13.45 27.31 -7.22
C ASN A 213 13.32 25.87 -7.72
N GLY A 214 12.19 25.26 -7.45
CA GLY A 214 11.90 23.89 -7.88
C GLY A 214 12.53 22.80 -6.98
N ALA A 215 13.05 23.14 -5.80
CA ALA A 215 13.41 22.15 -4.80
C ALA A 215 12.19 21.30 -4.41
N ILE A 216 12.40 19.99 -4.22
CA ILE A 216 11.36 19.13 -3.67
C ILE A 216 11.46 19.20 -2.14
N ILE A 217 10.36 19.58 -1.49
CA ILE A 217 10.27 19.65 -0.04
C ILE A 217 9.38 18.50 0.44
N ALA A 218 9.94 17.63 1.27
CA ALA A 218 9.23 16.53 1.91
C ALA A 218 8.85 16.90 3.34
N LEU A 219 7.58 16.76 3.70
CA LEU A 219 7.07 16.85 5.06
C LEU A 219 6.68 15.43 5.49
N TYR A 220 7.22 14.97 6.61
CA TYR A 220 7.03 13.61 7.11
C TYR A 220 6.88 13.59 8.63
N THR A 221 6.32 12.52 9.15
CA THR A 221 6.27 12.32 10.59
C THR A 221 7.50 11.57 11.07
N SER A 222 8.21 12.10 12.04
CA SER A 222 9.20 11.35 12.81
C SER A 222 8.53 10.80 14.07
N ALA A 223 8.65 9.48 14.29
CA ALA A 223 7.95 8.78 15.37
C ALA A 223 8.92 7.97 16.26
N SER A 224 8.86 8.24 17.56
CA SER A 224 9.63 7.50 18.57
C SER A 224 9.00 7.59 19.94
N ASP A 225 9.33 6.66 20.84
CA ASP A 225 8.86 6.69 22.22
C ASP A 225 9.30 7.97 22.95
N LYS A 226 10.48 8.49 22.61
CA LYS A 226 11.06 9.69 23.22
C LYS A 226 10.36 10.97 22.79
N ASN A 227 10.06 11.11 21.50
CA ASN A 227 9.60 12.38 20.91
C ASN A 227 8.09 12.36 20.61
N GLY A 228 7.43 11.20 20.67
CA GLY A 228 6.10 11.01 20.14
C GLY A 228 6.09 11.09 18.60
N GLN A 229 4.99 11.53 18.04
CA GLN A 229 4.83 11.79 16.61
C GLN A 229 4.90 13.30 16.34
N ILE A 230 5.89 13.70 15.56
CA ILE A 230 6.22 15.10 15.28
C ILE A 230 6.47 15.29 13.79
N GLN A 231 6.08 16.45 13.23
CA GLN A 231 6.27 16.69 11.82
C GLN A 231 7.65 17.28 11.55
N CYS A 232 8.32 16.71 10.56
CA CYS A 232 9.66 17.05 10.16
C CYS A 232 9.71 17.38 8.67
N MET A 233 10.77 18.07 8.26
CA MET A 233 11.00 18.47 6.88
C MET A 233 12.35 17.93 6.38
N ALA A 234 12.40 17.55 5.12
CA ALA A 234 13.62 17.34 4.35
C ALA A 234 13.49 17.99 2.98
N TYR A 235 14.60 18.27 2.31
CA TYR A 235 14.60 18.90 1.00
C TYR A 235 15.58 18.22 0.05
N SER A 236 15.25 18.25 -1.24
CA SER A 236 16.08 17.75 -2.33
C SER A 236 16.30 18.84 -3.38
N THR A 237 17.55 18.98 -3.81
CA THR A 237 17.96 19.89 -4.90
C THR A 237 18.48 19.12 -6.12
N ASP A 238 18.40 17.79 -6.09
CA ASP A 238 18.90 16.88 -7.14
C ASP A 238 17.75 16.04 -7.76
N ASN A 239 16.61 16.67 -7.95
CA ASN A 239 15.40 16.06 -8.51
C ASN A 239 14.93 14.83 -7.72
N GLY A 240 14.90 14.94 -6.39
CA GLY A 240 14.35 13.90 -5.51
C GLY A 240 15.24 12.67 -5.32
N ARG A 241 16.48 12.68 -5.83
CA ARG A 241 17.41 11.53 -5.70
C ARG A 241 17.91 11.36 -4.28
N THR A 242 18.22 12.48 -3.61
CA THR A 242 18.65 12.50 -2.21
C THR A 242 17.94 13.60 -1.44
N PHE A 243 17.75 13.37 -0.16
CA PHE A 243 17.15 14.36 0.75
C PHE A 243 18.09 14.73 1.88
N THR A 244 18.16 16.01 2.17
CA THR A 244 18.81 16.56 3.37
C THR A 244 17.74 16.91 4.40
N LYS A 245 17.83 16.32 5.60
CA LYS A 245 16.91 16.65 6.69
C LYS A 245 17.16 18.08 7.17
N TYR A 246 16.09 18.82 7.39
CA TYR A 246 16.18 20.18 7.89
C TYR A 246 16.78 20.21 9.29
N GLU A 247 17.79 21.04 9.51
CA GLU A 247 18.50 21.14 10.82
C GLU A 247 17.61 21.67 11.95
N GLY A 248 16.59 22.47 11.62
CA GLY A 248 15.62 23.00 12.56
C GLY A 248 14.44 22.08 12.88
N ASN A 249 14.50 20.80 12.48
CA ASN A 249 13.44 19.84 12.84
C ASN A 249 13.28 19.68 14.37
N PRO A 250 12.04 19.45 14.84
CA PRO A 250 10.78 19.35 14.09
C PRO A 250 10.19 20.70 13.73
N VAL A 251 9.43 20.76 12.60
CA VAL A 251 8.72 21.97 12.17
C VAL A 251 7.33 22.11 12.81
N LEU A 252 6.76 21.01 13.34
CA LEU A 252 5.46 21.05 14.02
C LEU A 252 5.36 19.93 15.08
N ARG A 253 4.80 20.29 16.23
CA ARG A 253 4.43 19.38 17.32
C ARG A 253 2.95 19.52 17.65
N PRO A 254 2.28 18.48 18.17
CA PRO A 254 0.93 18.62 18.68
C PRO A 254 0.92 19.59 19.88
N PHE A 255 0.01 20.56 19.89
CA PHE A 255 -0.09 21.56 20.94
C PHE A 255 -0.82 21.06 22.20
N ASP A 256 -1.49 19.92 22.10
CA ASP A 256 -2.32 19.33 23.16
C ASP A 256 -1.80 17.96 23.66
N GLY A 257 -0.59 17.57 23.23
CA GLY A 257 0.06 16.33 23.66
C GLY A 257 -0.56 15.06 23.08
N LEU A 258 -1.29 15.15 21.96
CA LEU A 258 -1.81 13.98 21.25
C LEU A 258 -0.67 13.00 20.90
N LYS A 259 -0.93 11.71 21.09
CA LYS A 259 0.00 10.64 20.72
C LYS A 259 -0.04 10.34 19.22
N ASP A 260 -1.25 10.32 18.66
CA ASP A 260 -1.49 10.04 17.25
C ASP A 260 -1.64 11.36 16.49
N PHE A 261 -0.50 11.83 15.93
CA PHE A 261 -0.37 13.10 15.23
C PHE A 261 0.59 12.96 14.06
N ARG A 262 0.09 12.58 12.88
CA ARG A 262 0.94 12.11 11.76
C ARG A 262 0.39 12.40 10.37
N ASP A 263 1.18 12.03 9.36
CA ASP A 263 0.86 11.96 7.95
C ASP A 263 0.56 13.35 7.33
N PRO A 264 1.52 14.30 7.36
CA PRO A 264 1.29 15.64 6.86
C PRO A 264 1.08 15.66 5.34
N LYS A 265 -0.09 16.14 4.89
CA LYS A 265 -0.36 16.49 3.49
C LYS A 265 -0.19 17.98 3.29
N VAL A 266 0.74 18.36 2.44
CA VAL A 266 1.03 19.78 2.12
C VAL A 266 0.55 20.10 0.72
N PHE A 267 -0.03 21.31 0.56
CA PHE A 267 -0.46 21.85 -0.73
C PHE A 267 -0.36 23.39 -0.74
N TRP A 268 -0.21 23.96 -1.93
CA TRP A 268 -0.26 25.38 -2.14
C TRP A 268 -1.71 25.84 -2.28
N TYR A 269 -2.15 26.79 -1.49
CA TYR A 269 -3.48 27.39 -1.59
C TYR A 269 -3.38 28.75 -2.27
N GLU A 270 -3.70 28.78 -3.55
CA GLU A 270 -3.49 29.92 -4.43
C GLU A 270 -4.20 31.21 -3.97
N PRO A 271 -5.47 31.17 -3.44
CA PRO A 271 -6.13 32.36 -2.98
C PRO A 271 -5.42 33.08 -1.83
N ALA A 272 -4.75 32.34 -0.96
CA ALA A 272 -4.00 32.90 0.17
C ALA A 272 -2.51 33.09 -0.10
N LYS A 273 -2.00 32.66 -1.27
CA LYS A 273 -0.58 32.65 -1.62
C LYS A 273 0.29 32.05 -0.51
N ALA A 274 -0.12 30.92 0.01
CA ALA A 274 0.53 30.27 1.15
C ALA A 274 0.42 28.75 1.07
N TRP A 275 1.29 28.08 1.82
CA TRP A 275 1.25 26.64 2.03
C TRP A 275 0.24 26.29 3.11
N TYR A 276 -0.46 25.21 2.88
CA TYR A 276 -1.36 24.59 3.84
C TYR A 276 -0.91 23.16 4.11
N MET A 277 -1.08 22.70 5.34
CA MET A 277 -0.80 21.34 5.75
C MET A 277 -2.01 20.78 6.48
N ILE A 278 -2.37 19.55 6.15
CA ILE A 278 -3.36 18.76 6.88
C ILE A 278 -2.60 17.65 7.59
N VAL A 279 -2.86 17.48 8.89
CA VAL A 279 -2.25 16.44 9.71
C VAL A 279 -3.36 15.61 10.35
N SER A 280 -3.24 14.30 10.31
CA SER A 280 -4.10 13.40 11.07
C SER A 280 -3.82 13.58 12.57
N ALA A 281 -4.86 13.89 13.32
CA ALA A 281 -4.80 14.15 14.76
C ALA A 281 -5.84 13.27 15.49
N ASP A 282 -5.54 11.98 15.61
CA ASP A 282 -6.44 10.93 16.12
C ASP A 282 -7.74 10.85 15.29
N LYS A 283 -8.81 11.46 15.72
CA LYS A 283 -10.16 11.41 15.10
C LYS A 283 -10.55 12.69 14.39
N GLU A 284 -9.59 13.51 14.04
CA GLU A 284 -9.81 14.73 13.24
C GLU A 284 -8.61 15.00 12.34
N MET A 285 -8.84 15.75 11.27
CA MET A 285 -7.81 16.37 10.44
C MET A 285 -7.60 17.80 10.90
N ARG A 286 -6.35 18.20 11.12
CA ARG A 286 -6.00 19.57 11.51
C ARG A 286 -5.33 20.33 10.38
N PHE A 287 -5.87 21.50 10.07
CA PHE A 287 -5.32 22.41 9.08
C PHE A 287 -4.35 23.39 9.70
N TYR A 288 -3.22 23.57 9.04
CA TYR A 288 -2.18 24.54 9.38
C TYR A 288 -1.82 25.38 8.15
N LYS A 289 -1.31 26.59 8.38
CA LYS A 289 -0.83 27.53 7.34
C LYS A 289 0.62 27.89 7.57
N SER A 290 1.40 28.06 6.49
CA SER A 290 2.79 28.50 6.50
C SER A 290 3.11 29.34 5.26
N ASP A 291 3.99 30.30 5.41
CA ASP A 291 4.54 31.08 4.29
C ASP A 291 5.90 30.52 3.82
N ASP A 292 6.57 29.67 4.63
CA ASP A 292 7.95 29.23 4.43
C ASP A 292 8.18 27.71 4.56
N LEU A 293 7.11 26.90 4.74
CA LEU A 293 7.14 25.45 4.99
C LEU A 293 7.84 25.02 6.31
N LYS A 294 8.34 25.98 7.09
CA LYS A 294 9.10 25.73 8.33
C LYS A 294 8.33 26.12 9.59
N LYS A 295 7.50 27.14 9.49
CA LYS A 295 6.68 27.64 10.62
C LYS A 295 5.22 27.47 10.28
N TRP A 296 4.49 26.76 11.13
CA TRP A 296 3.11 26.37 10.90
C TRP A 296 2.18 26.92 11.96
N THR A 297 1.09 27.53 11.54
CA THR A 297 0.05 28.09 12.42
C THR A 297 -1.23 27.28 12.25
N TYR A 298 -1.81 26.80 13.35
CA TYR A 298 -3.09 26.10 13.36
C TYR A 298 -4.22 27.00 12.86
N ILE A 299 -5.12 26.45 12.06
CA ILE A 299 -6.28 27.15 11.49
C ILE A 299 -7.59 26.57 12.01
N SER A 300 -7.82 25.27 11.76
CA SER A 300 -9.10 24.60 12.04
C SER A 300 -8.94 23.08 12.10
N GLY A 301 -10.01 22.42 12.53
CA GLY A 301 -10.14 20.97 12.52
C GLY A 301 -11.36 20.51 11.71
N PHE A 302 -11.29 19.29 11.19
CA PHE A 302 -12.37 18.66 10.45
C PHE A 302 -12.45 17.15 10.77
N GLY A 303 -13.64 16.57 10.74
CA GLY A 303 -13.85 15.13 10.71
C GLY A 303 -14.25 14.49 12.05
N ARG A 304 -14.14 15.21 13.15
CA ARG A 304 -14.54 14.68 14.47
C ARG A 304 -16.04 14.36 14.49
N GLY A 305 -16.37 13.06 14.62
CA GLY A 305 -17.74 12.56 14.59
C GLY A 305 -18.29 12.32 13.20
N TYR A 306 -17.51 12.51 12.14
CA TYR A 306 -17.92 12.28 10.75
C TYR A 306 -17.43 10.93 10.25
N GLY A 307 -18.04 10.44 9.15
CA GLY A 307 -17.68 9.19 8.50
C GLY A 307 -17.69 7.98 9.44
N MET A 308 -16.71 7.11 9.25
CA MET A 308 -16.56 5.89 10.05
C MET A 308 -15.88 6.20 11.39
N GLN A 309 -16.64 6.18 12.46
CA GLN A 309 -16.18 6.41 13.84
C GLN A 309 -16.45 5.18 14.72
N PRO A 310 -15.62 4.86 15.70
CA PRO A 310 -14.55 5.64 16.33
C PRO A 310 -13.13 5.30 15.83
N CYS A 311 -12.95 5.04 14.57
CA CYS A 311 -11.65 4.73 13.99
C CYS A 311 -10.66 5.90 14.13
N GLN A 312 -9.39 5.58 13.92
CA GLN A 312 -8.31 6.54 13.76
C GLN A 312 -8.22 6.95 12.29
N TYR A 313 -7.93 8.21 12.04
CA TYR A 313 -7.65 8.72 10.71
C TYR A 313 -6.16 8.70 10.43
N GLU A 314 -5.79 8.39 9.18
CA GLU A 314 -4.42 8.32 8.70
C GLU A 314 -4.33 8.88 7.28
N CYS A 315 -3.12 9.21 6.81
CA CYS A 315 -2.78 9.53 5.43
C CYS A 315 -3.81 10.42 4.72
N PRO A 316 -4.07 11.66 5.20
CA PRO A 316 -5.00 12.56 4.54
C PRO A 316 -4.50 12.94 3.15
N ASP A 317 -5.43 13.13 2.22
CA ASP A 317 -5.16 13.83 0.98
C ASP A 317 -6.23 14.88 0.69
N PHE A 318 -5.88 15.93 -0.04
CA PHE A 318 -6.77 17.05 -0.29
C PHE A 318 -6.56 17.58 -1.69
N VAL A 319 -7.52 17.33 -2.57
CA VAL A 319 -7.43 17.63 -3.99
C VAL A 319 -8.66 18.38 -4.48
N GLN A 320 -8.53 19.12 -5.57
CA GLN A 320 -9.66 19.72 -6.27
C GLN A 320 -10.01 18.91 -7.51
N LEU A 321 -11.31 18.70 -7.71
CA LEU A 321 -11.86 18.03 -8.90
C LEU A 321 -13.00 18.84 -9.52
N PRO A 322 -13.07 18.90 -10.87
CA PRO A 322 -14.19 19.50 -11.57
C PRO A 322 -15.43 18.59 -11.48
N VAL A 323 -16.55 19.16 -11.11
CA VAL A 323 -17.84 18.44 -11.03
C VAL A 323 -18.32 18.12 -12.45
N ASN A 324 -18.49 16.85 -12.77
CA ASN A 324 -18.87 16.37 -14.12
C ASN A 324 -17.98 16.93 -15.23
N GLY A 325 -16.69 17.19 -14.93
CA GLY A 325 -15.72 17.76 -15.87
C GLY A 325 -15.81 19.29 -16.07
N ASP A 326 -16.70 19.99 -15.38
CA ASP A 326 -16.83 21.46 -15.48
C ASP A 326 -15.76 22.16 -14.63
N LYS A 327 -14.73 22.68 -15.29
CA LYS A 327 -13.61 23.42 -14.63
C LYS A 327 -14.05 24.73 -13.95
N ASN A 328 -15.26 25.24 -14.20
CA ASN A 328 -15.82 26.40 -13.52
C ASN A 328 -16.55 26.01 -12.22
N ASN A 329 -16.82 24.73 -12.03
CA ASN A 329 -17.45 24.19 -10.83
C ASN A 329 -16.53 23.16 -10.16
N MET A 330 -15.62 23.64 -9.35
CA MET A 330 -14.62 22.82 -8.64
C MET A 330 -15.09 22.52 -7.22
N LYS A 331 -14.85 21.31 -6.75
CA LYS A 331 -15.00 20.94 -5.33
C LYS A 331 -13.70 20.36 -4.80
N TYR A 332 -13.50 20.51 -3.50
CA TYR A 332 -12.44 19.79 -2.80
C TYR A 332 -12.91 18.40 -2.42
N VAL A 333 -12.00 17.46 -2.53
CA VAL A 333 -12.17 16.09 -2.02
C VAL A 333 -11.11 15.87 -0.94
N MET A 334 -11.56 15.55 0.26
CA MET A 334 -10.75 15.11 1.37
C MET A 334 -10.75 13.58 1.38
N LEU A 335 -9.61 12.96 1.09
CA LEU A 335 -9.41 11.53 1.32
C LEU A 335 -8.97 11.33 2.76
N MET A 336 -9.57 10.36 3.44
CA MET A 336 -9.25 9.99 4.81
C MET A 336 -9.12 8.47 4.90
N ASN A 337 -7.97 7.99 5.30
CA ASN A 337 -7.76 6.57 5.49
C ASN A 337 -8.11 6.20 6.93
N VAL A 338 -8.84 5.12 7.10
CA VAL A 338 -9.42 4.71 8.38
C VAL A 338 -8.96 3.32 8.77
N ASN A 339 -8.49 3.17 10.02
CA ASN A 339 -8.05 1.89 10.55
C ASN A 339 -8.37 1.77 12.07
N PRO A 340 -9.25 0.82 12.44
CA PRO A 340 -10.14 0.02 11.59
C PRO A 340 -11.30 0.86 11.04
N GLY A 341 -11.91 0.45 9.92
CA GLY A 341 -13.03 1.20 9.34
C GLY A 341 -13.66 0.55 8.10
N CYS A 342 -12.98 -0.39 7.47
CA CYS A 342 -13.48 -1.10 6.31
C CYS A 342 -14.80 -1.83 6.61
N LEU A 343 -15.73 -1.80 5.65
CA LEU A 343 -16.99 -2.56 5.70
C LEU A 343 -16.77 -4.06 5.99
N PHE A 344 -15.64 -4.59 5.53
CA PHE A 344 -15.27 -6.01 5.62
C PHE A 344 -14.19 -6.28 6.67
N GLY A 345 -13.90 -5.30 7.51
CA GLY A 345 -12.88 -5.36 8.56
C GLY A 345 -11.50 -4.82 8.13
N GLY A 346 -10.77 -4.26 9.09
CA GLY A 346 -9.47 -3.66 8.88
C GLY A 346 -9.52 -2.25 8.28
N SER A 347 -8.57 -1.95 7.43
CA SER A 347 -8.32 -0.61 6.89
C SER A 347 -9.05 -0.34 5.58
N ALA A 348 -9.42 0.93 5.33
CA ALA A 348 -10.08 1.39 4.12
C ALA A 348 -9.85 2.89 3.87
N THR A 349 -10.20 3.36 2.67
CA THR A 349 -10.19 4.79 2.31
C THR A 349 -11.60 5.31 2.15
N GLU A 350 -12.00 6.26 3.00
CA GLU A 350 -13.22 7.04 2.84
C GLU A 350 -12.92 8.45 2.32
N TYR A 351 -13.93 9.15 1.82
CA TYR A 351 -13.77 10.52 1.34
C TYR A 351 -14.96 11.42 1.64
N PHE A 352 -14.68 12.72 1.67
CA PHE A 352 -15.66 13.79 1.81
C PHE A 352 -15.52 14.77 0.66
N VAL A 353 -16.64 15.29 0.17
CA VAL A 353 -16.69 16.32 -0.87
C VAL A 353 -17.19 17.62 -0.28
N GLY A 354 -16.55 18.74 -0.58
CA GLY A 354 -16.93 20.01 0.02
C GLY A 354 -16.27 21.24 -0.59
N ASP A 355 -16.50 22.35 0.06
CA ASP A 355 -15.89 23.64 -0.22
C ASP A 355 -14.84 23.99 0.84
N PHE A 356 -13.78 24.68 0.46
CA PHE A 356 -12.75 25.17 1.37
C PHE A 356 -12.55 26.67 1.16
N ASP A 357 -12.72 27.45 2.22
CA ASP A 357 -12.65 28.91 2.20
C ASP A 357 -11.27 29.47 2.63
N GLY A 358 -10.27 28.59 2.78
CA GLY A 358 -8.95 28.93 3.32
C GLY A 358 -8.88 28.84 4.84
N LYS A 359 -9.98 28.48 5.49
CA LYS A 359 -10.04 28.25 6.94
C LYS A 359 -10.78 26.95 7.26
N ASN A 360 -11.99 26.78 6.76
CA ASN A 360 -12.85 25.65 7.07
C ASN A 360 -13.13 24.83 5.81
N PHE A 361 -13.10 23.51 5.95
CA PHE A 361 -13.67 22.58 4.96
C PHE A 361 -15.10 22.26 5.37
N THR A 362 -16.05 22.49 4.46
CA THR A 362 -17.48 22.27 4.69
C THR A 362 -18.02 21.27 3.68
N CYS A 363 -18.54 20.15 4.16
CA CYS A 363 -19.12 19.12 3.31
C CYS A 363 -20.37 19.62 2.58
N VAL A 364 -20.51 19.21 1.31
CA VAL A 364 -21.72 19.47 0.51
C VAL A 364 -22.79 18.39 0.70
N ASP A 365 -22.38 17.19 1.16
CA ASP A 365 -23.27 16.09 1.53
C ASP A 365 -23.22 15.82 3.04
N ASP A 366 -24.13 14.97 3.54
CA ASP A 366 -24.14 14.57 4.95
C ASP A 366 -22.82 13.87 5.33
N PRO A 367 -22.00 14.46 6.20
CA PRO A 367 -20.71 13.89 6.58
C PRO A 367 -20.81 12.67 7.48
N HIS A 368 -22.00 12.30 7.96
CA HIS A 368 -22.20 11.08 8.77
C HIS A 368 -22.40 9.83 7.93
N VAL A 369 -22.57 9.98 6.60
CA VAL A 369 -22.72 8.88 5.66
C VAL A 369 -21.37 8.57 5.00
N PRO A 370 -20.69 7.48 5.37
CA PRO A 370 -19.40 7.12 4.78
C PRO A 370 -19.50 6.90 3.28
N LYS A 371 -18.54 7.41 2.54
CA LYS A 371 -18.34 7.15 1.11
C LYS A 371 -16.97 6.52 0.93
N TRP A 372 -16.92 5.39 0.24
CA TRP A 372 -15.70 4.62 0.05
C TRP A 372 -15.12 4.86 -1.33
N LEU A 373 -13.79 5.04 -1.39
CA LEU A 373 -13.09 5.18 -2.66
C LEU A 373 -12.92 3.81 -3.36
N ASP A 374 -12.83 2.75 -2.58
CA ASP A 374 -12.75 1.37 -3.03
C ASP A 374 -13.61 0.48 -2.11
N TYR A 375 -14.31 -0.47 -2.70
CA TYR A 375 -15.19 -1.41 -2.01
C TYR A 375 -14.59 -2.81 -1.86
N GLY A 376 -13.32 -2.99 -2.21
CA GLY A 376 -12.55 -4.18 -1.87
C GLY A 376 -12.06 -4.13 -0.43
N LYS A 377 -11.27 -5.12 -0.06
CA LYS A 377 -10.70 -5.19 1.28
C LYS A 377 -9.24 -4.76 1.34
N ASP A 378 -8.52 -4.74 0.21
CA ASP A 378 -7.08 -4.51 0.16
C ASP A 378 -6.73 -3.20 -0.55
N HIS A 379 -7.31 -2.11 -0.05
CA HIS A 379 -7.09 -0.76 -0.57
C HIS A 379 -6.97 0.22 0.60
N TYR A 380 -5.78 0.76 0.81
CA TYR A 380 -5.50 1.62 1.96
C TYR A 380 -4.40 2.64 1.67
N ALA A 381 -4.26 3.63 2.59
CA ALA A 381 -3.27 4.71 2.54
C ALA A 381 -3.22 5.41 1.18
N THR A 382 -4.40 5.64 0.60
CA THR A 382 -4.53 6.26 -0.72
C THR A 382 -4.21 7.73 -0.65
N VAL A 383 -3.18 8.14 -1.37
CA VAL A 383 -2.77 9.53 -1.55
C VAL A 383 -2.48 9.81 -3.03
N CYS A 384 -2.44 11.08 -3.40
CA CYS A 384 -2.30 11.53 -4.79
C CYS A 384 -0.93 12.16 -5.04
N PHE A 385 -0.43 11.99 -6.27
CA PHE A 385 0.75 12.70 -6.74
C PHE A 385 0.53 14.22 -6.71
N SER A 386 1.50 14.96 -6.22
CA SER A 386 1.53 16.41 -6.34
C SER A 386 2.15 16.84 -7.68
N ASN A 387 1.83 18.06 -8.12
CA ASN A 387 2.39 18.70 -9.32
C ASN A 387 2.07 17.99 -10.66
N THR A 388 0.96 17.28 -10.76
CA THR A 388 0.49 16.58 -11.98
C THR A 388 -0.36 17.42 -12.93
N GLY A 389 -0.40 18.74 -12.72
CA GLY A 389 -1.27 19.64 -13.48
C GLY A 389 -2.74 19.43 -13.17
N ASP A 390 -3.56 19.26 -14.20
CA ASP A 390 -5.03 19.08 -14.06
C ASP A 390 -5.44 17.65 -13.68
N ARG A 391 -4.52 16.70 -13.69
CA ARG A 391 -4.79 15.30 -13.36
C ARG A 391 -4.66 15.05 -11.86
N VAL A 392 -5.55 14.28 -11.30
CA VAL A 392 -5.46 13.79 -9.93
C VAL A 392 -5.24 12.28 -9.98
N ILE A 393 -4.00 11.87 -9.74
CA ILE A 393 -3.55 10.48 -9.86
C ILE A 393 -3.27 9.95 -8.45
N ALA A 394 -4.06 8.98 -8.03
CA ALA A 394 -3.95 8.31 -6.74
C ALA A 394 -3.23 6.96 -6.86
N LEU A 395 -2.49 6.59 -5.82
CA LEU A 395 -1.83 5.29 -5.71
C LEU A 395 -2.00 4.74 -4.30
N PRO A 396 -2.79 3.67 -4.12
CA PRO A 396 -3.03 3.05 -2.81
C PRO A 396 -2.00 1.96 -2.49
N TRP A 397 -1.87 1.63 -1.21
CA TRP A 397 -1.30 0.38 -0.76
C TRP A 397 -2.31 -0.76 -0.94
N MET A 398 -1.92 -1.82 -1.64
CA MET A 398 -2.72 -3.02 -1.88
C MET A 398 -2.48 -4.03 -0.78
N SER A 399 -3.09 -3.82 0.37
CA SER A 399 -3.09 -4.74 1.49
C SER A 399 -4.10 -4.30 2.55
N ASN A 400 -4.16 -5.05 3.68
CA ASN A 400 -5.02 -4.74 4.83
C ASN A 400 -4.27 -5.03 6.12
N TRP A 401 -4.32 -4.11 7.07
CA TRP A 401 -3.63 -4.24 8.35
C TRP A 401 -4.00 -5.49 9.15
N GLN A 402 -5.16 -6.09 8.89
CA GLN A 402 -5.57 -7.32 9.57
C GLN A 402 -4.62 -8.49 9.32
N TYR A 403 -3.97 -8.58 8.16
CA TYR A 403 -3.12 -9.72 7.80
C TYR A 403 -1.85 -9.36 7.03
N ALA A 404 -1.56 -8.10 6.83
CA ALA A 404 -0.42 -7.67 6.01
C ALA A 404 0.91 -8.31 6.43
N ASN A 405 1.15 -8.50 7.73
CA ASN A 405 2.37 -9.13 8.28
C ASN A 405 2.45 -10.65 8.12
N VAL A 406 1.37 -11.31 7.66
CA VAL A 406 1.27 -12.78 7.61
C VAL A 406 0.84 -13.33 6.25
N THR A 407 0.76 -12.47 5.22
CA THR A 407 0.52 -12.92 3.84
C THR A 407 1.51 -14.01 3.44
N PRO A 408 1.14 -14.97 2.55
CA PRO A 408 1.99 -16.10 2.18
C PRO A 408 3.16 -15.71 1.25
N ILE A 409 3.74 -14.54 1.48
CA ILE A 409 4.89 -13.96 0.79
C ILE A 409 6.03 -13.83 1.80
N LYS A 410 7.28 -14.02 1.39
CA LYS A 410 8.43 -14.07 2.31
C LYS A 410 9.48 -12.99 2.06
N GLN A 411 10.02 -12.91 0.85
CA GLN A 411 11.12 -12.00 0.55
C GLN A 411 10.70 -10.52 0.59
N TYR A 412 9.45 -10.24 0.28
CA TYR A 412 8.86 -8.92 0.36
C TYR A 412 7.42 -9.02 0.90
N ARG A 413 6.83 -7.92 1.31
CA ARG A 413 5.39 -7.76 1.55
C ARG A 413 4.94 -6.36 1.20
N GLY A 414 3.74 -6.26 0.67
CA GLY A 414 3.13 -5.04 0.18
C GLY A 414 3.36 -4.80 -1.31
N ALA A 415 2.38 -4.20 -1.93
CA ALA A 415 2.39 -3.73 -3.31
C ALA A 415 1.52 -2.49 -3.42
N ASN A 416 1.67 -1.70 -4.48
CA ASN A 416 0.67 -0.71 -4.85
C ASN A 416 -0.38 -1.37 -5.74
N ALA A 417 -1.65 -0.99 -5.59
CA ALA A 417 -2.69 -1.29 -6.57
C ALA A 417 -2.44 -0.47 -7.86
N LEU A 418 -3.24 -0.68 -8.90
CA LEU A 418 -3.14 0.10 -10.11
C LEU A 418 -3.30 1.60 -9.85
N PRO A 419 -2.52 2.46 -10.53
CA PRO A 419 -2.70 3.90 -10.44
C PRO A 419 -4.09 4.30 -10.95
N ARG A 420 -4.74 5.23 -10.26
CA ARG A 420 -6.11 5.65 -10.55
C ARG A 420 -6.18 7.14 -10.83
N GLU A 421 -6.88 7.51 -11.87
CA GLU A 421 -7.24 8.90 -12.14
C GLU A 421 -8.62 9.17 -11.51
N LEU A 422 -8.66 10.13 -10.60
CA LEU A 422 -9.88 10.48 -9.87
C LEU A 422 -10.70 11.51 -10.65
N SER A 423 -12.00 11.33 -10.65
CA SER A 423 -12.96 12.30 -11.19
C SER A 423 -14.18 12.44 -10.26
N LEU A 424 -14.88 13.56 -10.36
CA LEU A 424 -16.04 13.86 -9.52
C LEU A 424 -17.30 13.94 -10.37
N TYR A 425 -18.32 13.18 -9.98
CA TYR A 425 -19.61 13.19 -10.64
C TYR A 425 -20.76 13.40 -9.66
N THR A 426 -21.90 13.82 -10.17
CA THR A 426 -23.12 13.96 -9.38
C THR A 426 -24.14 12.89 -9.78
N LYS A 427 -24.84 12.34 -8.79
CA LYS A 427 -25.94 11.42 -8.98
C LYS A 427 -26.98 11.62 -7.87
N ASP A 428 -28.25 11.69 -8.24
CA ASP A 428 -29.37 11.90 -7.32
C ASP A 428 -29.14 13.06 -6.33
N GLY A 429 -28.54 14.15 -6.83
CA GLY A 429 -28.23 15.35 -6.06
C GLY A 429 -27.05 15.22 -5.08
N ARG A 430 -26.28 14.12 -5.11
CA ARG A 430 -25.11 13.87 -4.29
C ARG A 430 -23.84 13.82 -5.13
N TYR A 431 -22.71 14.04 -4.50
CA TYR A 431 -21.38 14.03 -5.12
C TYR A 431 -20.65 12.71 -4.86
N TYR A 432 -20.06 12.13 -5.89
CA TYR A 432 -19.30 10.88 -5.81
C TYR A 432 -17.98 10.99 -6.56
N VAL A 433 -16.96 10.31 -6.05
CA VAL A 433 -15.66 10.16 -6.72
C VAL A 433 -15.68 8.86 -7.51
N ALA A 434 -15.33 8.93 -8.79
CA ALA A 434 -14.97 7.77 -9.57
C ALA A 434 -13.45 7.63 -9.57
N ALA A 435 -12.95 6.42 -9.30
CA ALA A 435 -11.55 6.07 -9.23
C ALA A 435 -11.21 5.11 -10.37
N ASN A 436 -11.12 5.64 -11.59
CA ASN A 436 -10.85 4.81 -12.77
C ASN A 436 -9.35 4.47 -12.87
N VAL A 437 -9.05 3.31 -13.46
CA VAL A 437 -7.67 2.95 -13.77
C VAL A 437 -7.03 4.01 -14.68
N ALA A 438 -5.79 4.41 -14.36
CA ALA A 438 -5.09 5.42 -15.16
C ALA A 438 -4.84 4.91 -16.60
N PRO A 439 -4.97 5.78 -17.62
CA PRO A 439 -4.85 5.38 -19.04
C PRO A 439 -3.52 4.68 -19.38
N GLU A 440 -2.47 4.98 -18.64
CA GLU A 440 -1.13 4.40 -18.80
C GLU A 440 -1.11 2.87 -18.63
N VAL A 441 -2.05 2.32 -17.87
CA VAL A 441 -2.18 0.86 -17.68
C VAL A 441 -2.43 0.14 -19.02
N LYS A 442 -3.07 0.79 -19.98
CA LYS A 442 -3.28 0.19 -21.31
C LYS A 442 -1.98 -0.06 -22.08
N ALA A 443 -0.89 0.64 -21.75
CA ALA A 443 0.41 0.46 -22.40
C ALA A 443 1.08 -0.90 -22.08
N ILE A 444 0.68 -1.57 -21.02
CA ILE A 444 1.20 -2.91 -20.67
C ILE A 444 0.40 -4.06 -21.28
N ARG A 445 -0.61 -3.78 -22.09
CA ARG A 445 -1.34 -4.80 -22.88
C ARG A 445 -0.42 -5.32 -24.00
N LYS A 446 -0.13 -6.64 -24.01
CA LYS A 446 0.83 -7.27 -24.95
C LYS A 446 0.15 -8.09 -26.06
N ASP A 447 -0.96 -8.74 -25.74
CA ASP A 447 -1.71 -9.61 -26.65
C ASP A 447 -3.21 -9.45 -26.37
N THR A 448 -4.04 -9.63 -27.39
CA THR A 448 -5.49 -9.43 -27.28
C THR A 448 -6.23 -10.62 -27.87
N LYS A 449 -7.15 -11.18 -27.10
CA LYS A 449 -8.14 -12.16 -27.59
C LYS A 449 -9.53 -11.54 -27.53
N THR A 450 -10.29 -11.67 -28.61
CA THR A 450 -11.71 -11.30 -28.66
C THR A 450 -12.57 -12.54 -28.50
N VAL A 451 -13.61 -12.46 -27.70
CA VAL A 451 -14.59 -13.54 -27.51
C VAL A 451 -15.92 -13.06 -28.09
N ASP A 452 -16.62 -13.94 -28.82
CA ASP A 452 -17.95 -13.66 -29.33
C ASP A 452 -18.94 -13.33 -28.21
N ASN A 453 -19.95 -12.52 -28.54
CA ASN A 453 -21.02 -12.20 -27.60
C ASN A 453 -21.67 -13.45 -27.03
N ILE A 454 -21.90 -13.45 -25.73
CA ILE A 454 -22.50 -14.56 -24.99
C ILE A 454 -23.89 -14.13 -24.50
N SER A 455 -24.88 -14.98 -24.71
CA SER A 455 -26.21 -14.81 -24.14
C SER A 455 -26.62 -16.12 -23.49
N THR A 456 -26.73 -16.12 -22.16
CA THR A 456 -26.88 -17.35 -21.39
C THR A 456 -27.79 -17.17 -20.17
N ASN A 457 -28.42 -18.26 -19.73
CA ASN A 457 -29.11 -18.40 -18.44
C ASN A 457 -28.44 -19.47 -17.55
N ALA A 458 -27.20 -19.85 -17.90
CA ALA A 458 -26.38 -20.83 -17.21
C ALA A 458 -24.90 -20.44 -17.31
N GLY A 459 -23.99 -21.38 -17.31
CA GLY A 459 -22.56 -21.16 -17.49
C GLY A 459 -22.10 -21.37 -18.93
N VAL A 460 -21.20 -20.50 -19.43
CA VAL A 460 -20.45 -20.68 -20.68
C VAL A 460 -18.97 -20.66 -20.33
N ASP A 461 -18.37 -21.84 -20.36
CA ASP A 461 -16.99 -22.03 -19.97
C ASP A 461 -16.01 -21.68 -21.12
N LYS A 462 -15.00 -20.90 -20.81
CA LYS A 462 -13.88 -20.54 -21.68
C LYS A 462 -12.56 -21.04 -21.06
N LYS A 463 -12.47 -22.36 -20.89
CA LYS A 463 -11.29 -23.02 -20.33
C LYS A 463 -10.04 -22.66 -21.10
N GLY A 464 -8.99 -22.25 -20.38
CA GLY A 464 -7.70 -21.86 -20.96
C GLY A 464 -7.74 -20.55 -21.75
N LEU A 465 -8.73 -19.69 -21.57
CA LEU A 465 -8.84 -18.40 -22.27
C LEU A 465 -7.60 -17.53 -22.06
N ALA A 466 -7.05 -17.51 -20.84
CA ALA A 466 -5.83 -16.81 -20.46
C ALA A 466 -4.61 -17.76 -20.31
N ALA A 467 -4.64 -18.94 -20.91
CA ALA A 467 -3.51 -19.86 -20.87
C ALA A 467 -2.26 -19.23 -21.51
N GLY A 468 -1.12 -19.36 -20.81
CA GLY A 468 0.16 -18.71 -21.20
C GLY A 468 0.29 -17.23 -20.78
N TYR A 469 -0.68 -16.70 -20.04
CA TYR A 469 -0.62 -15.32 -19.50
C TYR A 469 -0.05 -15.28 -18.07
N GLU A 470 0.34 -16.42 -17.51
CA GLU A 470 1.00 -16.57 -16.21
C GLU A 470 0.22 -15.98 -15.01
N GLY A 471 -1.11 -15.84 -15.17
CA GLY A 471 -2.00 -15.21 -14.19
C GLY A 471 -2.03 -13.68 -14.26
N ALA A 472 -1.43 -13.06 -15.29
CA ALA A 472 -1.45 -11.61 -15.50
C ALA A 472 -2.26 -11.26 -16.75
N PHE A 473 -3.50 -10.83 -16.54
CA PHE A 473 -4.40 -10.48 -17.64
C PHE A 473 -5.49 -9.49 -17.21
N GLU A 474 -6.03 -8.81 -18.18
CA GLU A 474 -7.24 -8.01 -18.07
C GLU A 474 -8.37 -8.68 -18.85
N ILE A 475 -9.57 -8.61 -18.31
CA ILE A 475 -10.78 -8.97 -19.04
C ILE A 475 -11.77 -7.81 -19.00
N GLU A 476 -12.10 -7.30 -20.17
CA GLU A 476 -13.01 -6.16 -20.41
C GLU A 476 -14.28 -6.68 -21.09
N PHE A 477 -15.46 -6.30 -20.59
CA PHE A 477 -16.73 -6.68 -21.21
C PHE A 477 -17.88 -5.78 -20.76
N ASP A 478 -18.93 -5.73 -21.60
CA ASP A 478 -20.22 -5.16 -21.23
C ASP A 478 -21.17 -6.29 -20.80
N VAL A 479 -21.91 -6.08 -19.70
CA VAL A 479 -22.91 -7.04 -19.21
C VAL A 479 -24.28 -6.39 -19.04
N THR A 480 -25.30 -7.03 -19.60
CA THR A 480 -26.72 -6.72 -19.36
C THR A 480 -27.31 -7.88 -18.56
N PRO A 481 -27.40 -7.77 -17.23
CA PRO A 481 -27.91 -8.84 -16.38
C PRO A 481 -29.42 -8.99 -16.51
N ALA A 482 -29.94 -10.18 -16.18
CA ALA A 482 -31.37 -10.39 -15.99
C ALA A 482 -31.90 -9.55 -14.82
N ALA A 483 -33.12 -9.07 -14.89
CA ALA A 483 -33.66 -8.05 -13.97
C ALA A 483 -33.58 -8.42 -12.48
N ASP A 484 -33.80 -9.70 -12.14
CA ASP A 484 -33.75 -10.22 -10.76
C ASP A 484 -32.69 -11.32 -10.60
N GLY A 485 -31.73 -11.37 -11.54
CA GLY A 485 -30.71 -12.42 -11.60
C GLY A 485 -29.34 -11.97 -11.15
N THR A 486 -28.41 -12.92 -11.26
CA THR A 486 -26.98 -12.72 -11.08
C THR A 486 -26.27 -12.94 -12.40
N ALA A 487 -25.34 -12.06 -12.77
CA ALA A 487 -24.53 -12.22 -13.99
C ALA A 487 -23.08 -11.79 -13.74
N GLY A 488 -22.13 -12.59 -14.21
CA GLY A 488 -20.73 -12.27 -14.01
C GLY A 488 -19.78 -13.33 -14.57
N ILE A 489 -18.57 -13.32 -14.03
CA ILE A 489 -17.50 -14.26 -14.40
C ILE A 489 -16.95 -14.98 -13.19
N GLU A 490 -16.55 -16.22 -13.41
CA GLU A 490 -15.70 -17.02 -12.54
C GLU A 490 -14.31 -17.09 -13.17
N ILE A 491 -13.31 -16.59 -12.48
CA ILE A 491 -11.90 -16.64 -12.86
C ILE A 491 -11.29 -17.79 -12.07
N TYR A 492 -10.74 -18.81 -12.74
CA TYR A 492 -10.39 -20.04 -12.07
C TYR A 492 -9.17 -20.74 -12.68
N ASN A 493 -8.66 -21.78 -12.01
CA ASN A 493 -7.61 -22.68 -12.47
C ASN A 493 -8.04 -24.15 -12.37
N ASP A 494 -7.19 -25.06 -12.85
CA ASP A 494 -7.46 -26.52 -12.85
C ASP A 494 -7.38 -27.18 -11.46
N LYS A 495 -7.07 -26.42 -10.40
CA LYS A 495 -7.12 -26.86 -9.01
C LYS A 495 -8.50 -26.62 -8.37
N GLY A 496 -9.42 -25.98 -9.10
CA GLY A 496 -10.72 -25.56 -8.59
C GLY A 496 -10.66 -24.30 -7.72
N GLU A 497 -9.51 -23.62 -7.66
CA GLU A 497 -9.38 -22.32 -7.02
C GLU A 497 -9.97 -21.26 -7.93
N LYS A 498 -10.75 -20.34 -7.35
CA LYS A 498 -11.50 -19.35 -8.12
C LYS A 498 -11.77 -18.07 -7.37
N THR A 499 -11.96 -17.00 -8.14
CA THR A 499 -12.52 -15.72 -7.70
C THR A 499 -13.74 -15.41 -8.56
N LEU A 500 -14.84 -15.04 -7.93
CA LEU A 500 -16.08 -14.66 -8.62
C LEU A 500 -16.18 -13.13 -8.68
N VAL A 501 -16.57 -12.61 -9.83
CA VAL A 501 -16.94 -11.20 -10.04
C VAL A 501 -18.30 -11.17 -10.69
N TYR A 502 -19.29 -10.58 -10.02
CA TYR A 502 -20.65 -10.59 -10.53
C TYR A 502 -21.50 -9.41 -10.06
N LEU A 503 -22.57 -9.16 -10.80
CA LEU A 503 -23.63 -8.23 -10.46
C LEU A 503 -24.83 -9.02 -9.94
N ASP A 504 -25.28 -8.71 -8.73
CA ASP A 504 -26.51 -9.23 -8.11
C ASP A 504 -27.60 -8.18 -8.23
N MET A 505 -28.51 -8.36 -9.17
CA MET A 505 -29.58 -7.40 -9.45
C MET A 505 -30.67 -7.41 -8.39
N LYS A 506 -30.84 -8.52 -7.66
CA LYS A 506 -31.81 -8.61 -6.58
C LYS A 506 -31.39 -7.82 -5.37
N GLN A 507 -30.10 -7.82 -5.05
CA GLN A 507 -29.52 -7.06 -3.95
C GLN A 507 -28.95 -5.71 -4.38
N MET A 508 -28.95 -5.42 -5.69
CA MET A 508 -28.34 -4.23 -6.29
C MET A 508 -26.88 -4.03 -5.85
N ARG A 509 -26.06 -5.07 -6.06
CA ARG A 509 -24.63 -5.11 -5.66
C ARG A 509 -23.73 -5.59 -6.80
N ALA A 510 -22.57 -4.97 -6.93
CA ALA A 510 -21.41 -5.60 -7.56
C ALA A 510 -20.64 -6.36 -6.49
N VAL A 511 -20.24 -7.59 -6.75
CA VAL A 511 -19.61 -8.49 -5.78
C VAL A 511 -18.32 -9.04 -6.34
N MET A 512 -17.29 -9.09 -5.49
CA MET A 512 -16.08 -9.86 -5.72
C MET A 512 -15.90 -10.84 -4.57
N ASP A 513 -15.99 -12.13 -4.86
CA ASP A 513 -15.88 -13.21 -3.87
C ASP A 513 -14.59 -13.99 -4.07
N ARG A 514 -13.75 -14.01 -3.02
CA ARG A 514 -12.47 -14.71 -2.97
C ARG A 514 -12.43 -15.85 -1.96
N THR A 515 -13.58 -16.35 -1.54
CA THR A 515 -13.66 -17.41 -0.51
C THR A 515 -12.93 -18.69 -0.91
N GLU A 516 -12.84 -18.98 -2.22
CA GLU A 516 -12.18 -20.15 -2.78
C GLU A 516 -10.96 -19.79 -3.64
N SER A 517 -10.29 -18.65 -3.36
CA SER A 517 -9.23 -18.08 -4.22
C SER A 517 -7.85 -18.73 -4.08
N GLY A 518 -7.70 -19.81 -3.31
CA GLY A 518 -6.44 -20.52 -3.07
C GLY A 518 -6.06 -20.53 -1.60
N LEU A 519 -4.88 -20.03 -1.22
CA LEU A 519 -4.47 -19.93 0.18
C LEU A 519 -5.26 -18.83 0.87
N THR A 520 -6.12 -19.21 1.83
CA THR A 520 -6.99 -18.29 2.56
C THR A 520 -6.83 -18.40 4.08
N ASP A 521 -6.14 -19.41 4.57
CA ASP A 521 -6.04 -19.72 5.99
C ASP A 521 -4.99 -18.92 6.77
N PHE A 522 -4.09 -18.22 6.08
CA PHE A 522 -3.01 -17.45 6.72
C PHE A 522 -3.55 -16.31 7.61
N GLY A 523 -4.71 -15.77 7.31
CA GLY A 523 -5.38 -14.76 8.16
C GLY A 523 -5.63 -15.26 9.60
N LYS A 524 -5.71 -16.57 9.80
CA LYS A 524 -5.82 -17.20 11.14
C LYS A 524 -4.58 -16.97 12.01
N LEU A 525 -3.44 -16.64 11.39
CA LEU A 525 -2.18 -16.34 12.07
C LEU A 525 -2.08 -14.87 12.50
N ALA A 526 -2.97 -14.02 11.99
CA ALA A 526 -2.99 -12.61 12.35
C ALA A 526 -3.63 -12.40 13.71
N GLU A 527 -2.92 -11.72 14.60
CA GLU A 527 -3.52 -11.24 15.84
C GLU A 527 -4.42 -10.02 15.53
N PRO A 528 -5.59 -9.92 16.17
CA PRO A 528 -6.43 -8.73 16.03
C PRO A 528 -5.67 -7.48 16.46
N HIS A 529 -5.72 -6.45 15.64
CA HIS A 529 -5.06 -5.18 15.97
C HIS A 529 -5.67 -4.59 17.25
N ASP A 530 -4.85 -4.06 18.16
CA ASP A 530 -5.32 -3.49 19.43
C ASP A 530 -6.33 -2.34 19.24
N ILE A 531 -6.20 -1.59 18.16
CA ILE A 531 -7.15 -0.53 17.80
C ILE A 531 -8.52 -1.12 17.49
N GLU A 532 -8.60 -2.22 16.73
CA GLU A 532 -9.86 -2.90 16.43
C GLU A 532 -10.52 -3.44 17.68
N LYS A 533 -9.75 -4.09 18.56
CA LYS A 533 -10.26 -4.58 19.86
C LYS A 533 -10.84 -3.45 20.69
N LYS A 534 -10.14 -2.32 20.79
CA LYS A 534 -10.59 -1.14 21.54
C LYS A 534 -11.81 -0.49 20.90
N ALA A 535 -11.85 -0.39 19.57
CA ALA A 535 -12.97 0.19 18.85
C ALA A 535 -14.24 -0.67 19.01
N ASP A 536 -14.13 -1.98 18.87
CA ASP A 536 -15.25 -2.90 19.06
C ASP A 536 -15.76 -2.90 20.51
N ALA A 537 -14.86 -2.87 21.50
CA ALA A 537 -15.23 -2.74 22.91
C ALA A 537 -15.98 -1.42 23.19
N ALA A 538 -15.54 -0.31 22.60
CA ALA A 538 -16.21 0.98 22.73
C ALA A 538 -17.59 1.01 22.06
N ARG A 539 -17.79 0.28 20.96
CA ARG A 539 -19.11 0.13 20.31
C ARG A 539 -20.04 -0.76 21.12
N GLN A 540 -19.53 -1.90 21.60
CA GLN A 540 -20.30 -2.83 22.44
C GLN A 540 -20.79 -2.16 23.74
N SER A 541 -19.96 -1.34 24.39
CA SER A 541 -20.37 -0.59 25.59
C SER A 541 -21.51 0.40 25.33
N LYS A 542 -21.75 0.78 24.07
CA LYS A 542 -22.85 1.65 23.62
C LYS A 542 -24.02 0.87 23.03
N GLY A 543 -24.03 -0.47 23.13
CA GLY A 543 -25.05 -1.33 22.52
C GLY A 543 -25.01 -1.33 20.97
N GLN A 544 -23.92 -0.88 20.36
CA GLN A 544 -23.74 -0.87 18.91
C GLN A 544 -23.14 -2.20 18.44
N LYS A 545 -23.45 -2.58 17.20
CA LYS A 545 -22.81 -3.75 16.56
C LYS A 545 -21.31 -3.47 16.35
N PRO A 546 -20.46 -4.51 16.37
CA PRO A 546 -19.07 -4.40 15.93
C PRO A 546 -18.98 -3.77 14.55
N MET A 547 -17.84 -3.15 14.20
CA MET A 547 -17.65 -2.52 12.89
C MET A 547 -17.74 -3.50 11.72
N ARG A 548 -17.45 -4.77 11.95
CA ARG A 548 -17.58 -5.83 10.95
C ARG A 548 -19.03 -6.22 10.77
N ILE A 549 -19.53 -6.01 9.56
CA ILE A 549 -20.96 -6.02 9.27
C ILE A 549 -21.55 -7.43 9.25
N GLU A 550 -20.86 -8.46 8.82
CA GLU A 550 -21.49 -9.76 8.54
C GLU A 550 -21.03 -10.94 9.40
N ASN A 551 -19.86 -10.88 9.97
CA ASN A 551 -19.38 -11.92 10.90
C ASN A 551 -18.61 -11.24 12.02
N ALA A 552 -19.35 -10.68 12.96
CA ALA A 552 -18.78 -10.09 14.15
C ALA A 552 -17.60 -10.94 14.66
N ILE A 553 -16.37 -10.46 14.43
CA ILE A 553 -15.19 -10.95 15.12
C ILE A 553 -14.81 -12.41 14.79
N ASN A 554 -15.05 -12.90 13.59
CA ASN A 554 -14.39 -14.14 13.18
C ASN A 554 -13.06 -13.82 12.47
N TYR A 555 -12.05 -13.41 13.22
CA TYR A 555 -10.69 -13.16 12.75
C TYR A 555 -10.08 -14.36 12.00
N LYS A 556 -10.64 -15.54 12.17
CA LYS A 556 -10.17 -16.77 11.51
C LYS A 556 -10.51 -16.85 10.03
N ASN A 557 -11.51 -16.08 9.55
CA ASN A 557 -12.00 -16.12 8.18
C ASN A 557 -12.00 -14.74 7.49
N ASP A 558 -11.29 -13.77 8.03
CA ASP A 558 -11.32 -12.39 7.52
C ASP A 558 -10.78 -12.22 6.10
N PHE A 559 -9.96 -13.15 5.62
CA PHE A 559 -9.47 -13.13 4.25
C PHE A 559 -10.45 -13.79 3.26
N ALA A 560 -11.00 -14.96 3.61
CA ALA A 560 -11.90 -15.73 2.77
C ALA A 560 -13.34 -15.17 2.85
N LEU A 561 -13.62 -14.13 2.06
CA LEU A 561 -14.94 -13.47 2.05
C LEU A 561 -15.26 -12.84 0.70
N GLY A 562 -16.54 -12.52 0.50
CA GLY A 562 -17.01 -11.68 -0.58
C GLY A 562 -17.08 -10.20 -0.16
N THR A 563 -16.54 -9.32 -0.98
CA THR A 563 -16.70 -7.87 -0.88
C THR A 563 -17.78 -7.40 -1.83
N TRP A 564 -18.43 -6.26 -1.55
CA TRP A 564 -19.49 -5.76 -2.40
C TRP A 564 -19.61 -4.22 -2.39
N ALA A 565 -20.09 -3.69 -3.50
CA ALA A 565 -20.40 -2.28 -3.70
C ALA A 565 -21.86 -2.09 -4.13
N PRO A 566 -22.53 -0.97 -3.77
CA PRO A 566 -23.88 -0.71 -4.23
C PRO A 566 -23.89 -0.35 -5.73
N LEU A 567 -24.66 -1.08 -6.54
CA LEU A 567 -24.85 -0.79 -7.97
C LEU A 567 -25.56 0.54 -8.22
N SER A 568 -26.18 1.12 -7.20
CA SER A 568 -26.76 2.46 -7.29
C SER A 568 -25.75 3.57 -7.60
N LEU A 569 -24.44 3.31 -7.52
CA LEU A 569 -23.39 4.22 -7.97
C LEU A 569 -23.27 4.30 -9.50
N CYS A 570 -23.70 3.26 -10.20
CA CYS A 570 -23.72 3.17 -11.65
C CYS A 570 -25.08 3.57 -12.24
N GLU A 571 -25.17 3.68 -13.55
CA GLU A 571 -26.37 4.04 -14.28
C GLU A 571 -26.67 3.04 -15.40
N GLY A 572 -27.97 2.99 -15.80
CA GLY A 572 -28.38 2.16 -16.94
C GLY A 572 -28.70 0.72 -16.57
N LYS A 573 -28.74 -0.13 -17.61
CA LYS A 573 -29.05 -1.57 -17.51
C LYS A 573 -27.93 -2.45 -18.05
N THR A 574 -26.97 -1.85 -18.72
CA THR A 574 -25.75 -2.48 -19.21
C THR A 574 -24.59 -1.81 -18.50
N TYR A 575 -23.71 -2.61 -17.94
CA TYR A 575 -22.57 -2.16 -17.15
C TYR A 575 -21.28 -2.53 -17.87
N HIS A 576 -20.37 -1.58 -17.99
CA HIS A 576 -19.01 -1.84 -18.46
C HIS A 576 -18.16 -2.33 -17.30
N VAL A 577 -17.49 -3.46 -17.50
CA VAL A 577 -16.72 -4.16 -16.46
C VAL A 577 -15.29 -4.41 -16.93
N ASP A 578 -14.33 -3.91 -16.17
CA ASP A 578 -12.89 -4.20 -16.32
C ASP A 578 -12.40 -4.97 -15.11
N VAL A 579 -11.78 -6.11 -15.32
CA VAL A 579 -11.18 -6.94 -14.26
C VAL A 579 -9.71 -7.17 -14.58
N PHE A 580 -8.86 -6.73 -13.68
CA PHE A 580 -7.41 -6.89 -13.74
C PHE A 580 -6.97 -8.01 -12.80
N VAL A 581 -6.25 -8.99 -13.32
CA VAL A 581 -5.75 -10.14 -12.57
C VAL A 581 -4.23 -10.13 -12.59
N ASP A 582 -3.61 -10.29 -11.42
CA ASP A 582 -2.19 -10.55 -11.28
C ASP A 582 -1.96 -11.76 -10.36
N LYS A 583 -0.75 -12.19 -10.18
CA LYS A 583 -0.40 -13.39 -9.41
C LYS A 583 -0.98 -13.44 -8.00
N CYS A 584 -1.20 -12.28 -7.39
CA CYS A 584 -1.71 -12.20 -6.03
C CYS A 584 -2.82 -11.17 -5.83
N SER A 585 -3.47 -10.70 -6.91
CA SER A 585 -4.54 -9.71 -6.81
C SER A 585 -5.58 -9.82 -7.91
N VAL A 586 -6.79 -9.34 -7.60
CA VAL A 586 -7.85 -9.06 -8.56
C VAL A 586 -8.39 -7.67 -8.27
N GLU A 587 -8.42 -6.81 -9.29
CA GLU A 587 -9.03 -5.49 -9.22
C GLU A 587 -10.20 -5.39 -10.19
N LEU A 588 -11.33 -4.85 -9.75
CA LEU A 588 -12.56 -4.66 -10.49
C LEU A 588 -12.87 -3.17 -10.64
N PHE A 589 -13.22 -2.76 -11.85
CA PHE A 589 -13.75 -1.43 -12.13
C PHE A 589 -15.06 -1.57 -12.91
N VAL A 590 -16.09 -0.84 -12.48
CA VAL A 590 -17.39 -0.80 -13.17
C VAL A 590 -17.70 0.63 -13.56
N ASP A 591 -18.16 0.81 -14.79
CA ASP A 591 -18.58 2.10 -15.37
C ASP A 591 -17.55 3.22 -15.14
N GLY A 592 -16.30 2.96 -15.57
CA GLY A 592 -15.22 3.94 -15.47
C GLY A 592 -14.82 4.29 -14.04
N GLY A 593 -14.82 3.29 -13.14
CA GLY A 593 -14.39 3.45 -11.75
C GLY A 593 -15.44 4.09 -10.82
N ARG A 594 -16.71 4.17 -11.22
CA ARG A 594 -17.81 4.50 -10.30
C ARG A 594 -17.92 3.47 -9.18
N ILE A 595 -17.58 2.23 -9.49
CA ILE A 595 -17.25 1.18 -8.52
C ILE A 595 -15.81 0.74 -8.80
N ALA A 596 -14.99 0.73 -7.77
CA ALA A 596 -13.68 0.12 -7.77
C ALA A 596 -13.56 -0.83 -6.58
N MET A 597 -12.93 -2.00 -6.79
CA MET A 597 -12.71 -3.00 -5.75
C MET A 597 -11.34 -3.64 -5.92
N THR A 598 -10.55 -3.66 -4.87
CA THR A 598 -9.21 -4.27 -4.83
C THR A 598 -9.17 -5.38 -3.81
N ASN A 599 -8.82 -6.59 -4.24
CA ASN A 599 -8.67 -7.74 -3.36
C ASN A 599 -7.39 -8.53 -3.66
N LEU A 600 -6.63 -8.86 -2.63
CA LEU A 600 -5.57 -9.86 -2.71
C LEU A 600 -6.18 -11.25 -2.90
N VAL A 601 -5.49 -12.10 -3.65
CA VAL A 601 -5.79 -13.53 -3.84
C VAL A 601 -4.47 -14.30 -3.84
N PHE A 602 -4.48 -15.57 -3.43
CA PHE A 602 -3.26 -16.37 -3.39
C PHE A 602 -3.49 -17.78 -3.98
N PRO A 603 -3.78 -17.86 -5.30
CA PRO A 603 -3.98 -19.14 -5.96
C PRO A 603 -2.67 -19.94 -5.97
N THR A 604 -2.75 -21.25 -5.73
CA THR A 604 -1.57 -22.14 -5.74
C THR A 604 -1.11 -22.48 -7.15
N LYS A 605 -1.91 -22.11 -8.14
CA LYS A 605 -1.62 -22.14 -9.58
C LYS A 605 -2.21 -20.89 -10.23
N PRO A 606 -1.54 -20.26 -11.20
CA PRO A 606 -2.10 -19.10 -11.89
C PRO A 606 -3.51 -19.35 -12.43
N TYR A 607 -4.38 -18.37 -12.33
CA TYR A 607 -5.65 -18.41 -13.04
C TYR A 607 -5.41 -18.35 -14.54
N ASP A 608 -6.08 -19.22 -15.29
CA ASP A 608 -5.94 -19.31 -16.74
C ASP A 608 -7.27 -19.47 -17.50
N SER A 609 -8.37 -19.58 -16.78
CA SER A 609 -9.69 -19.93 -17.32
C SER A 609 -10.75 -18.96 -16.81
N VAL A 610 -11.77 -18.73 -17.64
CA VAL A 610 -12.89 -17.83 -17.31
C VAL A 610 -14.19 -18.52 -17.70
N LYS A 611 -15.17 -18.47 -16.81
CA LYS A 611 -16.53 -18.92 -17.08
C LYS A 611 -17.49 -17.75 -16.93
N PHE A 612 -18.22 -17.42 -17.99
CA PHE A 612 -19.33 -16.47 -17.94
C PHE A 612 -20.56 -17.20 -17.42
N TYR A 613 -21.31 -16.60 -16.52
CA TYR A 613 -22.50 -17.24 -15.99
C TYR A 613 -23.63 -16.26 -15.72
N SER A 614 -24.83 -16.80 -15.70
CA SER A 614 -26.05 -16.09 -15.31
C SER A 614 -26.96 -17.04 -14.56
N GLU A 615 -27.56 -16.56 -13.49
CA GLU A 615 -28.55 -17.26 -12.66
C GLU A 615 -29.77 -16.38 -12.50
N GLY A 616 -30.96 -17.00 -12.37
CA GLY A 616 -32.23 -16.28 -12.20
C GLY A 616 -32.78 -15.65 -13.47
N GLY A 617 -32.16 -15.89 -14.63
CA GLY A 617 -32.63 -15.37 -15.93
C GLY A 617 -31.54 -15.32 -16.97
N LYS A 618 -31.89 -14.85 -18.17
CA LYS A 618 -30.96 -14.75 -19.30
C LYS A 618 -30.26 -13.40 -19.28
N SER A 619 -28.92 -13.43 -19.24
CA SER A 619 -28.06 -12.26 -19.32
C SER A 619 -27.26 -12.25 -20.62
N ALA A 620 -26.80 -11.07 -21.03
CA ALA A 620 -25.99 -10.86 -22.22
C ALA A 620 -24.63 -10.27 -21.86
N PHE A 621 -23.57 -10.79 -22.47
CA PHE A 621 -22.21 -10.28 -22.39
C PHE A 621 -21.75 -9.92 -23.81
N SER A 622 -21.18 -8.75 -23.98
CA SER A 622 -20.72 -8.22 -25.26
C SER A 622 -19.41 -7.46 -25.13
N GLN A 623 -18.79 -7.13 -26.25
CA GLN A 623 -17.50 -6.41 -26.30
C GLN A 623 -16.38 -7.10 -25.52
N ILE A 624 -16.41 -8.44 -25.43
CA ILE A 624 -15.53 -9.22 -24.57
C ILE A 624 -14.12 -9.26 -25.17
N LYS A 625 -13.15 -8.74 -24.42
CA LYS A 625 -11.73 -8.77 -24.77
C LYS A 625 -10.91 -9.23 -23.58
N VAL A 626 -9.87 -9.99 -23.87
CA VAL A 626 -8.89 -10.45 -22.88
C VAL A 626 -7.51 -10.04 -23.33
N TYR A 627 -6.79 -9.32 -22.48
CA TYR A 627 -5.46 -8.81 -22.76
C TYR A 627 -4.45 -9.52 -21.87
N LYS A 628 -3.36 -10.02 -22.46
CA LYS A 628 -2.18 -10.38 -21.68
C LYS A 628 -1.55 -9.09 -21.14
N LEU A 629 -1.24 -9.06 -19.85
CA LEU A 629 -0.54 -7.93 -19.22
C LEU A 629 0.92 -8.34 -18.90
N GLY A 630 1.81 -7.37 -18.91
CA GLY A 630 3.21 -7.59 -18.55
C GLY A 630 4.08 -6.37 -18.80
N MET A 631 5.15 -6.25 -18.04
CA MET A 631 6.18 -5.23 -18.20
C MET A 631 7.12 -5.50 -19.38
#